data_fa16257f205d512f6752f07934d2731f
#
_entry.id   fa16257f205d512f6752f07934d2731f
#
_cell.length_a   1.000
_cell.length_b   1.000
_cell.length_c   1.000
_cell.angle_alpha   90.00
_cell.angle_beta   90.00
_cell.angle_gamma   90.00
#
_symmetry.space_group_name_H-M   'P 1'
#
loop_
_entity.id
_entity.type
_entity.pdbx_description
1 polymer ?
#
loop_
_entity_poly.entity_id
_entity_poly.type
_entity_poly.pdbx_seq_one_letter_code
_entity_poly.pdbx_strand_id
1 'polypeptide(L)'
;MPKIWFSVASSIALSVGLGGCAGGTDTSAVTELSSPVSLPSGPETVQPEAASASAALAAYELYWRISEQAGRAPREKDWRPELAKAMADPALTGYVNEVGNLASVPAHTEGRYGRSPKVTSVSVAQPQRVVITDCLDATKEHLVSDKAGEFGRNLDHPDQPRRYEFEAQVVRYPDPDRWLVQQVQPRLEKPC
;
A
#
# COMPACT_ATOMS: atom_id res chain seq x y z
N MET A 1 -25.18 -7.86 17.22
CA MET A 1 -24.23 -7.90 16.09
C MET A 1 -23.65 -9.30 16.03
N PRO A 2 -23.94 -10.12 15.04
CA PRO A 2 -23.48 -11.51 15.00
C PRO A 2 -22.04 -11.58 14.44
N LYS A 3 -21.19 -12.28 15.17
CA LYS A 3 -19.86 -12.70 14.75
C LYS A 3 -20.00 -13.87 13.77
N ILE A 4 -19.53 -13.72 12.56
CA ILE A 4 -19.43 -14.82 11.58
C ILE A 4 -17.97 -15.29 11.57
N TRP A 5 -17.78 -16.51 12.08
CA TRP A 5 -16.52 -17.25 12.01
C TRP A 5 -16.51 -18.07 10.70
N PHE A 6 -15.48 -17.91 9.91
CA PHE A 6 -15.15 -18.86 8.84
C PHE A 6 -13.84 -19.55 9.20
N SER A 7 -13.95 -20.84 9.52
CA SER A 7 -12.83 -21.77 9.58
C SER A 7 -12.51 -22.24 8.17
N VAL A 8 -11.25 -22.12 7.75
CA VAL A 8 -10.73 -22.79 6.56
C VAL A 8 -9.58 -23.70 6.98
N ALA A 9 -9.78 -24.99 6.71
CA ALA A 9 -8.85 -26.07 7.02
C ALA A 9 -7.63 -26.05 6.10
N SER A 10 -6.45 -26.24 6.70
CA SER A 10 -5.17 -26.48 6.03
C SER A 10 -5.07 -27.91 5.52
N SER A 11 -4.58 -28.08 4.29
CA SER A 11 -4.03 -29.34 3.80
C SER A 11 -2.57 -29.17 3.42
N ILE A 12 -1.71 -29.88 4.14
CA ILE A 12 -0.27 -29.99 3.95
C ILE A 12 -0.01 -31.10 2.95
N ALA A 13 0.79 -30.86 1.91
CA ALA A 13 1.41 -31.89 1.09
C ALA A 13 2.93 -31.72 1.11
N LEU A 14 3.61 -32.65 1.75
CA LEU A 14 5.06 -32.86 1.68
C LEU A 14 5.40 -33.57 0.38
N SER A 15 6.44 -33.12 -0.33
CA SER A 15 7.17 -33.93 -1.30
C SER A 15 8.68 -33.69 -1.16
N VAL A 16 9.34 -34.76 -0.76
CA VAL A 16 10.79 -34.90 -0.66
C VAL A 16 11.31 -35.45 -2.00
N GLY A 17 12.35 -34.83 -2.56
CA GLY A 17 13.08 -35.28 -3.74
C GLY A 17 14.58 -35.18 -3.51
N LEU A 18 15.23 -36.35 -3.28
CA LEU A 18 16.69 -36.52 -3.25
C LEU A 18 17.21 -36.87 -4.65
N GLY A 19 18.41 -36.40 -4.95
CA GLY A 19 19.32 -36.91 -5.99
C GLY A 19 20.21 -35.78 -6.50
N GLY A 20 21.53 -35.87 -6.58
CA GLY A 20 22.49 -36.95 -6.59
C GLY A 20 23.79 -36.38 -7.17
N CYS A 21 24.93 -36.84 -6.66
CA CYS A 21 26.32 -36.45 -6.93
C CYS A 21 26.84 -36.72 -8.33
N ALA A 22 27.90 -35.97 -8.73
CA ALA A 22 29.21 -36.42 -9.26
C ALA A 22 29.87 -35.20 -9.93
N GLY A 23 31.09 -34.74 -9.60
CA GLY A 23 32.37 -35.44 -9.62
C GLY A 23 33.09 -35.12 -10.94
N GLY A 24 34.18 -34.31 -10.90
CA GLY A 24 35.03 -34.10 -12.06
C GLY A 24 36.07 -33.00 -11.81
N THR A 25 37.24 -33.39 -11.26
CA THR A 25 38.51 -32.64 -11.31
C THR A 25 39.04 -32.62 -12.74
N ASP A 26 39.58 -31.49 -13.21
CA ASP A 26 40.90 -31.43 -13.83
C ASP A 26 41.44 -30.00 -13.99
N THR A 27 42.71 -29.96 -13.74
CA THR A 27 43.69 -28.88 -13.74
C THR A 27 44.02 -28.42 -15.16
N SER A 28 44.13 -27.09 -15.37
CA SER A 28 45.28 -26.53 -16.10
C SER A 28 45.23 -25.02 -16.12
N ALA A 29 46.30 -24.41 -15.62
CA ALA A 29 46.59 -23.01 -15.65
C ALA A 29 46.90 -22.54 -17.08
N VAL A 30 46.25 -21.43 -17.51
CA VAL A 30 46.81 -20.51 -18.52
C VAL A 30 46.53 -19.10 -18.06
N THR A 31 47.58 -18.39 -17.74
CA THR A 31 47.62 -16.96 -17.47
C THR A 31 47.48 -16.21 -18.79
N GLU A 32 46.35 -15.58 -19.00
CA GLU A 32 46.28 -14.49 -19.99
C GLU A 32 45.70 -13.26 -19.30
N LEU A 33 46.55 -12.23 -19.26
CA LEU A 33 46.24 -10.88 -18.83
C LEU A 33 45.37 -10.24 -19.90
N SER A 34 44.05 -10.41 -19.82
CA SER A 34 43.10 -9.65 -20.63
C SER A 34 42.57 -8.50 -19.78
N SER A 35 42.97 -7.29 -20.13
CA SER A 35 42.39 -6.05 -19.62
C SER A 35 40.85 -6.11 -19.76
N PRO A 36 40.06 -5.76 -18.73
CA PRO A 36 38.61 -5.72 -18.88
C PRO A 36 38.27 -4.58 -19.85
N VAL A 37 37.82 -4.92 -21.04
CA VAL A 37 37.13 -4.01 -21.92
C VAL A 37 35.83 -3.64 -21.20
N SER A 38 35.75 -2.41 -20.68
CA SER A 38 34.50 -1.84 -20.19
C SER A 38 33.57 -1.71 -21.38
N LEU A 39 32.64 -2.65 -21.50
CA LEU A 39 31.49 -2.52 -22.38
C LEU A 39 30.70 -1.27 -21.98
N PRO A 40 30.30 -0.39 -22.93
CA PRO A 40 29.40 0.70 -22.63
C PRO A 40 28.12 0.10 -22.04
N SER A 41 27.72 0.59 -20.85
CA SER A 41 26.45 0.26 -20.23
C SER A 41 25.35 0.61 -21.24
N GLY A 42 24.73 -0.39 -21.82
CA GLY A 42 23.54 -0.23 -22.63
C GLY A 42 22.42 0.40 -21.75
N PRO A 43 21.36 0.94 -22.35
CA PRO A 43 20.27 1.53 -21.58
C PRO A 43 19.81 0.50 -20.54
N GLU A 44 19.84 0.92 -19.28
CA GLU A 44 19.45 0.09 -18.12
C GLU A 44 17.99 -0.31 -18.34
N THR A 45 17.76 -1.55 -18.70
CA THR A 45 16.39 -2.08 -18.88
C THR A 45 15.80 -2.19 -17.49
N VAL A 46 14.99 -1.21 -17.10
CA VAL A 46 14.25 -1.23 -15.83
C VAL A 46 13.45 -2.53 -15.79
N GLN A 47 13.73 -3.38 -14.81
CA GLN A 47 13.01 -4.65 -14.67
C GLN A 47 11.51 -4.38 -14.49
N PRO A 48 10.61 -5.15 -15.11
CA PRO A 48 9.16 -4.93 -15.04
C PRO A 48 8.60 -4.80 -13.61
N GLU A 49 9.20 -5.55 -12.67
CA GLU A 49 8.83 -5.46 -11.25
C GLU A 49 9.22 -4.11 -10.64
N ALA A 50 10.40 -3.58 -10.95
CA ALA A 50 10.84 -2.28 -10.44
C ALA A 50 9.97 -1.14 -11.00
N ALA A 51 9.59 -1.21 -12.28
CA ALA A 51 8.66 -0.26 -12.89
C ALA A 51 7.27 -0.32 -12.23
N SER A 52 6.75 -1.53 -11.98
CA SER A 52 5.47 -1.75 -11.31
C SER A 52 5.50 -1.23 -9.87
N ALA A 53 6.57 -1.51 -9.13
CA ALA A 53 6.76 -1.03 -7.76
C ALA A 53 6.76 0.50 -7.69
N SER A 54 7.50 1.17 -8.59
CA SER A 54 7.55 2.63 -8.66
C SER A 54 6.20 3.25 -8.99
N ALA A 55 5.49 2.71 -9.98
CA ALA A 55 4.17 3.19 -10.38
C ALA A 55 3.12 3.00 -9.26
N ALA A 56 3.15 1.87 -8.57
CA ALA A 56 2.27 1.60 -7.44
C ALA A 56 2.54 2.52 -6.25
N LEU A 57 3.81 2.83 -5.94
CA LEU A 57 4.16 3.81 -4.91
C LEU A 57 3.62 5.20 -5.26
N ALA A 58 3.73 5.63 -6.52
CA ALA A 58 3.18 6.91 -6.96
C ALA A 58 1.64 6.96 -6.82
N ALA A 59 0.94 5.86 -7.13
CA ALA A 59 -0.51 5.74 -6.93
C ALA A 59 -0.88 5.76 -5.43
N TYR A 60 -0.09 5.12 -4.58
CA TYR A 60 -0.27 5.14 -3.13
C TYR A 60 -0.08 6.55 -2.54
N GLU A 61 0.90 7.32 -3.02
CA GLU A 61 1.08 8.72 -2.63
C GLU A 61 -0.11 9.60 -3.09
N LEU A 62 -0.65 9.34 -4.28
CA LEU A 62 -1.85 10.02 -4.76
C LEU A 62 -3.07 9.70 -3.89
N TYR A 63 -3.24 8.42 -3.50
CA TYR A 63 -4.27 7.97 -2.58
C TYR A 63 -4.25 8.81 -1.28
N TRP A 64 -3.12 8.90 -0.59
CA TRP A 64 -3.01 9.65 0.65
C TRP A 64 -3.28 11.14 0.46
N ARG A 65 -2.73 11.73 -0.60
CA ARG A 65 -2.95 13.14 -0.88
C ARG A 65 -4.42 13.49 -1.03
N ILE A 66 -5.19 12.71 -1.80
CA ILE A 66 -6.61 12.97 -2.01
C ILE A 66 -7.41 12.61 -0.75
N SER A 67 -7.09 11.53 -0.07
CA SER A 67 -7.73 11.12 1.19
C SER A 67 -7.60 12.20 2.27
N GLU A 68 -6.39 12.71 2.48
CA GLU A 68 -6.16 13.79 3.46
C GLU A 68 -6.93 15.08 3.09
N GLN A 69 -7.04 15.40 1.80
CA GLN A 69 -7.85 16.56 1.37
C GLN A 69 -9.33 16.35 1.67
N ALA A 70 -9.85 15.16 1.36
CA ALA A 70 -11.26 14.83 1.61
C ALA A 70 -11.58 14.80 3.12
N GLY A 71 -10.67 14.27 3.94
CA GLY A 71 -10.82 14.27 5.39
C GLY A 71 -10.82 15.67 6.00
N ARG A 72 -9.99 16.58 5.47
CA ARG A 72 -9.94 17.99 5.95
C ARG A 72 -11.18 18.81 5.58
N ALA A 73 -11.80 18.52 4.46
CA ALA A 73 -12.93 19.31 3.95
C ALA A 73 -14.08 18.41 3.47
N PRO A 74 -14.64 17.53 4.35
CA PRO A 74 -15.58 16.48 3.92
C PRO A 74 -16.88 17.02 3.34
N ARG A 75 -17.26 18.24 3.66
CA ARG A 75 -18.49 18.91 3.19
C ARG A 75 -18.29 19.86 2.01
N GLU A 76 -17.05 20.04 1.52
CA GLU A 76 -16.74 21.02 0.47
C GLU A 76 -17.39 20.65 -0.88
N LYS A 77 -17.43 19.35 -1.19
CA LYS A 77 -17.94 18.83 -2.48
C LYS A 77 -18.24 17.33 -2.40
N ASP A 78 -18.81 16.77 -3.47
CA ASP A 78 -18.76 15.31 -3.67
C ASP A 78 -17.31 14.89 -3.97
N TRP A 79 -16.73 14.14 -3.05
CA TRP A 79 -15.34 13.66 -3.15
C TRP A 79 -15.18 12.40 -3.99
N ARG A 80 -16.28 11.68 -4.30
CA ARG A 80 -16.20 10.41 -5.07
C ARG A 80 -15.42 10.55 -6.38
N PRO A 81 -15.63 11.59 -7.24
CA PRO A 81 -14.88 11.72 -8.49
C PRO A 81 -13.38 11.92 -8.29
N GLU A 82 -12.97 12.65 -7.25
CA GLU A 82 -11.55 12.85 -6.93
C GLU A 82 -10.93 11.57 -6.36
N LEU A 83 -11.60 10.93 -5.42
CA LEU A 83 -11.16 9.66 -4.82
C LEU A 83 -11.00 8.56 -5.87
N ALA A 84 -11.88 8.50 -6.86
CA ALA A 84 -11.81 7.54 -7.97
C ALA A 84 -10.58 7.72 -8.88
N LYS A 85 -9.85 8.83 -8.78
CA LYS A 85 -8.56 9.01 -9.47
C LYS A 85 -7.43 8.19 -8.84
N ALA A 86 -7.57 7.82 -7.57
CA ALA A 86 -6.56 7.11 -6.79
C ALA A 86 -7.01 5.74 -6.26
N MET A 87 -8.32 5.49 -6.24
CA MET A 87 -8.92 4.29 -5.64
C MET A 87 -9.84 3.57 -6.61
N ALA A 88 -9.92 2.26 -6.42
CA ALA A 88 -10.96 1.38 -6.99
C ALA A 88 -11.70 0.67 -5.85
N ASP A 89 -12.85 0.04 -6.14
CA ASP A 89 -13.57 -0.74 -5.16
C ASP A 89 -12.77 -1.99 -4.72
N PRO A 90 -12.87 -2.36 -3.43
CA PRO A 90 -13.73 -1.81 -2.37
C PRO A 90 -13.19 -0.57 -1.62
N ALA A 91 -11.91 -0.17 -1.81
CA ALA A 91 -11.32 0.97 -1.09
C ALA A 91 -12.07 2.29 -1.38
N LEU A 92 -12.47 2.52 -2.64
CA LEU A 92 -13.22 3.72 -3.03
C LEU A 92 -14.54 3.85 -2.25
N THR A 93 -15.36 2.81 -2.26
CA THR A 93 -16.64 2.84 -1.56
C THR A 93 -16.44 2.99 -0.05
N GLY A 94 -15.45 2.30 0.53
CA GLY A 94 -15.11 2.43 1.94
C GLY A 94 -14.78 3.87 2.32
N TYR A 95 -13.89 4.52 1.55
CA TYR A 95 -13.46 5.88 1.86
C TYR A 95 -14.54 6.94 1.60
N VAL A 96 -15.37 6.77 0.56
CA VAL A 96 -16.54 7.64 0.32
C VAL A 96 -17.49 7.59 1.51
N ASN A 97 -17.73 6.41 2.07
CA ASN A 97 -18.57 6.27 3.28
C ASN A 97 -17.91 6.95 4.50
N GLU A 98 -16.60 6.85 4.65
CA GLU A 98 -15.87 7.53 5.73
C GLU A 98 -16.01 9.04 5.64
N VAL A 99 -15.77 9.63 4.47
CA VAL A 99 -15.97 11.07 4.22
C VAL A 99 -17.43 11.49 4.46
N GLY A 100 -18.39 10.66 4.04
CA GLY A 100 -19.81 10.88 4.32
C GLY A 100 -20.14 10.87 5.81
N ASN A 101 -19.52 9.99 6.59
CA ASN A 101 -19.66 9.94 8.04
C ASN A 101 -19.08 11.22 8.69
N LEU A 102 -17.87 11.65 8.30
CA LEU A 102 -17.28 12.91 8.80
C LEU A 102 -18.19 14.11 8.50
N ALA A 103 -18.76 14.16 7.31
CA ALA A 103 -19.70 15.22 6.93
C ALA A 103 -20.98 15.21 7.81
N SER A 104 -21.49 14.02 8.15
CA SER A 104 -22.74 13.85 8.90
C SER A 104 -22.61 14.13 10.39
N VAL A 105 -21.45 13.84 10.99
CA VAL A 105 -21.17 14.07 12.43
C VAL A 105 -20.51 15.42 12.71
N PRO A 106 -20.64 16.43 11.88
CA PRO A 106 -19.85 17.66 11.74
C PRO A 106 -18.42 17.55 12.30
N ALA A 107 -17.56 16.82 11.59
CA ALA A 107 -16.16 16.67 11.96
C ALA A 107 -15.26 16.70 10.70
N HIS A 108 -13.98 16.97 10.92
CA HIS A 108 -12.95 16.89 9.89
C HIS A 108 -11.63 16.41 10.50
N THR A 109 -10.65 16.07 9.65
CA THR A 109 -9.31 15.73 10.12
C THR A 109 -8.37 16.93 10.01
N GLU A 110 -7.47 17.08 10.98
CA GLU A 110 -6.38 18.05 10.97
C GLU A 110 -5.02 17.33 11.04
N GLY A 111 -4.00 18.00 10.50
CA GLY A 111 -2.64 17.45 10.54
C GLY A 111 -2.34 16.47 9.40
N ARG A 112 -1.45 15.51 9.65
CA ARG A 112 -1.00 14.53 8.65
C ARG A 112 -0.51 13.25 9.31
N TYR A 113 -0.67 12.14 8.61
CA TYR A 113 0.03 10.91 8.93
C TYR A 113 1.53 11.01 8.61
N GLY A 114 2.37 10.59 9.56
CA GLY A 114 3.73 10.17 9.24
C GLY A 114 3.69 8.84 8.50
N ARG A 115 4.48 8.67 7.43
CA ARG A 115 4.44 7.49 6.56
C ARG A 115 5.84 6.99 6.24
N SER A 116 5.98 5.69 6.09
CA SER A 116 7.22 5.01 5.70
C SER A 116 6.91 3.79 4.83
N PRO A 117 6.33 3.99 3.62
CA PRO A 117 5.85 2.90 2.79
C PRO A 117 7.00 2.04 2.24
N LYS A 118 6.77 0.73 2.22
CA LYS A 118 7.68 -0.27 1.64
C LYS A 118 6.89 -1.20 0.73
N VAL A 119 7.41 -1.44 -0.47
CA VAL A 119 6.88 -2.51 -1.33
C VAL A 119 7.30 -3.85 -0.74
N THR A 120 6.32 -4.68 -0.43
CA THR A 120 6.53 -6.00 0.19
C THR A 120 6.26 -7.16 -0.78
N SER A 121 5.50 -6.91 -1.86
CA SER A 121 5.26 -7.89 -2.90
C SER A 121 4.97 -7.22 -4.24
N VAL A 122 5.46 -7.80 -5.33
CA VAL A 122 5.17 -7.40 -6.71
C VAL A 122 4.75 -8.63 -7.50
N SER A 123 3.60 -8.56 -8.16
CA SER A 123 3.14 -9.56 -9.12
C SER A 123 2.95 -8.90 -10.48
N VAL A 124 3.70 -9.34 -11.47
CA VAL A 124 3.59 -8.88 -12.87
C VAL A 124 2.58 -9.68 -13.68
N ALA A 125 2.03 -10.77 -13.10
CA ALA A 125 0.90 -11.49 -13.68
C ALA A 125 -0.35 -10.63 -13.75
N GLN A 126 -1.20 -10.86 -14.77
CA GLN A 126 -2.43 -10.09 -14.95
C GLN A 126 -3.56 -10.58 -14.00
N PRO A 127 -4.23 -9.66 -13.28
CA PRO A 127 -3.93 -8.24 -13.16
C PRO A 127 -2.65 -7.99 -12.34
N GLN A 128 -1.80 -7.06 -12.81
CA GLN A 128 -0.59 -6.70 -12.07
C GLN A 128 -0.96 -6.10 -10.71
N ARG A 129 -0.25 -6.52 -9.67
CA ARG A 129 -0.54 -6.14 -8.29
C ARG A 129 0.74 -5.88 -7.51
N VAL A 130 0.70 -4.85 -6.68
CA VAL A 130 1.77 -4.53 -5.73
C VAL A 130 1.15 -4.42 -4.35
N VAL A 131 1.79 -5.02 -3.36
CA VAL A 131 1.45 -4.85 -1.94
C VAL A 131 2.44 -3.88 -1.32
N ILE A 132 1.91 -2.87 -0.65
CA ILE A 132 2.67 -1.87 0.09
C ILE A 132 2.31 -2.01 1.55
N THR A 133 3.32 -2.16 2.40
CA THR A 133 3.19 -2.09 3.85
C THR A 133 3.79 -0.77 4.33
N ASP A 134 3.04 -0.03 5.13
CA ASP A 134 3.44 1.26 5.68
C ASP A 134 3.34 1.24 7.21
N CYS A 135 4.23 1.96 7.87
CA CYS A 135 4.08 2.27 9.28
C CYS A 135 3.44 3.66 9.39
N LEU A 136 2.14 3.69 9.66
CA LEU A 136 1.42 4.94 9.86
C LEU A 136 1.68 5.49 11.26
N ASP A 137 2.04 6.75 11.32
CA ASP A 137 2.16 7.52 12.56
C ASP A 137 1.08 8.61 12.58
N ALA A 138 0.02 8.37 13.34
CA ALA A 138 -1.12 9.27 13.52
C ALA A 138 -0.95 10.24 14.69
N THR A 139 0.26 10.40 15.25
CA THR A 139 0.48 11.29 16.41
C THR A 139 0.23 12.76 16.11
N LYS A 140 0.30 13.14 14.83
CA LYS A 140 0.07 14.51 14.34
C LYS A 140 -1.20 14.64 13.49
N GLU A 141 -2.02 13.62 13.45
CA GLU A 141 -3.31 13.64 12.77
C GLU A 141 -4.42 13.52 13.83
N HIS A 142 -5.41 14.38 13.77
CA HIS A 142 -6.48 14.51 14.76
C HIS A 142 -7.83 14.61 14.08
N LEU A 143 -8.81 13.96 14.67
CA LEU A 143 -10.22 14.17 14.37
C LEU A 143 -10.74 15.33 15.24
N VAL A 144 -11.32 16.36 14.64
CA VAL A 144 -11.81 17.52 15.34
C VAL A 144 -13.27 17.83 15.02
N SER A 145 -13.97 18.41 15.99
CA SER A 145 -15.39 18.76 15.89
C SER A 145 -15.57 20.10 15.17
N ASP A 146 -16.52 20.15 14.22
CA ASP A 146 -17.05 21.38 13.59
C ASP A 146 -18.39 21.80 14.20
N LYS A 147 -18.87 21.07 15.20
CA LYS A 147 -20.17 21.33 15.82
C LYS A 147 -20.17 22.68 16.54
N ALA A 148 -21.24 23.45 16.38
CA ALA A 148 -21.41 24.71 17.09
C ALA A 148 -21.32 24.52 18.60
N GLY A 149 -20.48 25.33 19.26
CA GLY A 149 -20.18 25.23 20.69
C GLY A 149 -19.13 24.18 21.08
N GLU A 150 -18.66 23.36 20.14
CA GLU A 150 -17.61 22.36 20.33
C GLU A 150 -16.51 22.46 19.27
N PHE A 151 -16.47 23.54 18.51
CA PHE A 151 -15.54 23.73 17.41
C PHE A 151 -14.08 23.56 17.85
N GLY A 152 -13.31 22.76 17.11
CA GLY A 152 -11.90 22.46 17.41
C GLY A 152 -11.70 21.46 18.56
N ARG A 153 -12.77 20.92 19.16
CA ARG A 153 -12.63 19.88 20.19
C ARG A 153 -12.08 18.61 19.54
N ASN A 154 -11.02 18.07 20.14
CA ASN A 154 -10.44 16.78 19.74
C ASN A 154 -11.46 15.65 20.01
N LEU A 155 -11.66 14.80 18.99
CA LEU A 155 -12.56 13.65 19.01
C LEU A 155 -11.79 12.33 18.91
N ASP A 156 -10.47 12.33 18.95
CA ASP A 156 -9.66 11.11 18.91
C ASP A 156 -10.08 10.14 20.00
N HIS A 157 -10.12 8.86 19.65
CA HIS A 157 -10.37 7.82 20.63
C HIS A 157 -9.10 7.60 21.46
N PRO A 158 -9.15 7.71 22.81
CA PRO A 158 -7.96 7.68 23.67
C PRO A 158 -7.20 6.35 23.60
N ASP A 159 -7.90 5.24 23.36
CA ASP A 159 -7.31 3.90 23.31
C ASP A 159 -6.91 3.46 21.89
N GLN A 160 -7.06 4.32 20.89
CA GLN A 160 -6.66 3.99 19.52
C GLN A 160 -5.14 4.07 19.38
N PRO A 161 -4.49 2.99 18.89
CA PRO A 161 -3.06 3.04 18.59
C PRO A 161 -2.73 4.19 17.65
N ARG A 162 -1.73 4.99 18.01
CA ARG A 162 -1.30 6.13 17.18
C ARG A 162 -0.24 5.74 16.15
N ARG A 163 0.34 4.53 16.28
CA ARG A 163 1.29 3.97 15.30
C ARG A 163 0.93 2.52 15.05
N TYR A 164 0.73 2.18 13.78
CA TYR A 164 0.30 0.84 13.39
C TYR A 164 0.65 0.53 11.94
N GLU A 165 0.74 -0.77 11.64
CA GLU A 165 0.94 -1.26 10.29
C GLU A 165 -0.31 -1.00 9.44
N PHE A 166 -0.10 -0.52 8.22
CA PHE A 166 -1.13 -0.31 7.20
C PHE A 166 -0.72 -1.02 5.91
N GLU A 167 -1.57 -1.88 5.40
CA GLU A 167 -1.35 -2.60 4.16
C GLU A 167 -2.26 -2.06 3.06
N ALA A 168 -1.69 -1.83 1.88
CA ALA A 168 -2.43 -1.43 0.69
C ALA A 168 -2.13 -2.38 -0.47
N GLN A 169 -3.17 -2.82 -1.19
CA GLN A 169 -3.05 -3.49 -2.47
C GLN A 169 -3.31 -2.48 -3.59
N VAL A 170 -2.31 -2.30 -4.44
CA VAL A 170 -2.37 -1.43 -5.60
C VAL A 170 -2.40 -2.28 -6.86
N VAL A 171 -3.39 -2.06 -7.71
CA VAL A 171 -3.67 -2.89 -8.89
C VAL A 171 -3.61 -2.03 -10.14
N ARG A 172 -3.03 -2.58 -11.22
CA ARG A 172 -3.01 -1.94 -12.53
C ARG A 172 -4.29 -2.28 -13.31
N TYR A 173 -4.99 -1.25 -13.71
CA TYR A 173 -6.16 -1.33 -14.61
C TYR A 173 -5.72 -0.96 -16.02
N PRO A 174 -5.96 -1.82 -17.02
CA PRO A 174 -5.44 -1.59 -18.38
C PRO A 174 -6.21 -0.52 -19.16
N ASP A 175 -7.46 -0.26 -18.80
CA ASP A 175 -8.32 0.71 -19.49
C ASP A 175 -9.06 1.62 -18.47
N PRO A 176 -8.71 2.90 -18.38
CA PRO A 176 -7.45 3.49 -18.86
C PRO A 176 -6.25 2.94 -18.07
N ASP A 177 -5.07 2.88 -18.68
CA ASP A 177 -3.86 2.36 -18.03
C ASP A 177 -3.49 3.21 -16.81
N ARG A 178 -3.78 2.67 -15.62
CA ARG A 178 -3.54 3.34 -14.34
C ARG A 178 -3.41 2.37 -13.19
N TRP A 179 -2.65 2.78 -12.18
CA TRP A 179 -2.55 2.09 -10.92
C TRP A 179 -3.50 2.72 -9.90
N LEU A 180 -4.29 1.91 -9.20
CA LEU A 180 -5.24 2.36 -8.19
C LEU A 180 -5.11 1.52 -6.93
N VAL A 181 -5.27 2.16 -5.76
CA VAL A 181 -5.43 1.45 -4.50
C VAL A 181 -6.79 0.77 -4.49
N GLN A 182 -6.79 -0.56 -4.52
CA GLN A 182 -8.01 -1.36 -4.56
C GLN A 182 -8.46 -1.79 -3.16
N GLN A 183 -7.50 -2.09 -2.29
CA GLN A 183 -7.81 -2.54 -0.94
C GLN A 183 -6.84 -1.91 0.06
N VAL A 184 -7.36 -1.58 1.23
CA VAL A 184 -6.56 -1.11 2.36
C VAL A 184 -6.95 -1.88 3.62
N GLN A 185 -5.96 -2.11 4.50
CA GLN A 185 -6.16 -2.82 5.75
C GLN A 185 -5.32 -2.16 6.85
N PRO A 186 -5.91 -1.28 7.67
CA PRO A 186 -5.28 -0.84 8.91
C PRO A 186 -5.19 -2.02 9.89
N ARG A 187 -3.99 -2.28 10.39
CA ARG A 187 -3.71 -3.35 11.34
C ARG A 187 -3.41 -2.75 12.71
N LEU A 188 -4.46 -2.28 13.37
CA LEU A 188 -4.35 -1.59 14.66
C LEU A 188 -3.73 -2.47 15.76
N GLU A 189 -3.82 -3.78 15.61
CA GLU A 189 -3.22 -4.77 16.51
C GLU A 189 -1.71 -4.96 16.29
N LYS A 190 -1.15 -4.37 15.24
CA LYS A 190 0.27 -4.46 14.90
C LYS A 190 0.94 -3.08 15.05
N PRO A 191 1.55 -2.80 16.20
CA PRO A 191 2.34 -1.58 16.35
C PRO A 191 3.60 -1.61 15.50
N CYS A 192 4.07 -0.46 15.08
CA CYS A 192 5.29 -0.32 14.29
C CYS A 192 6.24 0.83 14.72
#